data_08a7ba2a7f197bc9fd41eab31c3ed4db
#
_entry.id   08a7ba2a7f197bc9fd41eab31c3ed4db
#
_cell.length_a   1.000
_cell.length_b   1.000
_cell.length_c   1.000
_cell.angle_alpha   90.00
_cell.angle_beta   90.00
_cell.angle_gamma   90.00
#
_symmetry.space_group_name_H-M   'P 1'
#
loop_
_entity.id
_entity.type
_entity.pdbx_description
1 polymer ?
#
loop_
_entity_poly.entity_id
_entity_poly.type
_entity_poly.pdbx_seq_one_letter_code
_entity_poly.pdbx_strand_id
1 'polypeptide(L)'
;MLESLFQMYDSVIVLDTETTGVNCKSDEIIELGFLRLDRSGERTEEDYLIRLSPGRRLPPVITQLTGIREDELFQNGVEKDVAAEAFVRSLAGEKPLVCAYNAQFDLCFLFYFLHRLGCDGVLQKAQFLDIMAIYKDRRDYPHKLCNAVESYGVDGVNSHRAVDDANAALEVLLAMERERGDIERYINLF
;
A
#
# COMPACT_ATOMS: atom_id res chain seq x y z
N MET A 1 1.10 -6.51 -18.12
CA MET A 1 -0.10 -5.71 -17.79
C MET A 1 -1.02 -6.59 -16.96
N LEU A 2 -1.79 -6.06 -16.01
CA LEU A 2 -2.74 -6.81 -15.17
C LEU A 2 -4.05 -7.05 -15.93
N GLU A 3 -3.99 -7.83 -17.01
CA GLU A 3 -5.10 -7.97 -17.97
C GLU A 3 -6.34 -8.61 -17.34
N SER A 4 -6.16 -9.63 -16.49
CA SER A 4 -7.29 -10.28 -15.81
C SER A 4 -8.02 -9.31 -14.88
N LEU A 5 -7.27 -8.47 -14.15
CA LEU A 5 -7.84 -7.49 -13.23
C LEU A 5 -8.54 -6.36 -13.98
N PHE A 6 -7.98 -5.86 -15.08
CA PHE A 6 -8.59 -4.79 -15.86
C PHE A 6 -9.85 -5.19 -16.65
N GLN A 7 -10.19 -6.48 -16.70
CA GLN A 7 -11.51 -6.91 -17.17
C GLN A 7 -12.61 -6.57 -16.16
N MET A 8 -12.28 -6.50 -14.86
CA MET A 8 -13.24 -6.33 -13.77
C MET A 8 -13.15 -4.96 -13.09
N TYR A 9 -11.97 -4.34 -13.09
CA TYR A 9 -11.66 -3.10 -12.35
C TYR A 9 -11.26 -1.97 -13.29
N ASP A 10 -11.57 -0.74 -12.89
CA ASP A 10 -11.22 0.47 -13.64
C ASP A 10 -9.79 0.91 -13.38
N SER A 11 -9.33 0.65 -12.16
CA SER A 11 -7.98 0.95 -11.70
C SER A 11 -7.49 -0.05 -10.66
N VAL A 12 -6.19 -0.23 -10.60
CA VAL A 12 -5.48 -0.98 -9.58
C VAL A 12 -4.59 0.00 -8.82
N ILE A 13 -4.80 0.10 -7.52
CA ILE A 13 -4.00 0.92 -6.61
C ILE A 13 -3.16 -0.02 -5.77
N VAL A 14 -1.84 0.10 -5.81
CA VAL A 14 -0.94 -0.65 -4.93
C VAL A 14 -0.37 0.34 -3.92
N LEU A 15 -0.52 0.04 -2.64
CA LEU A 15 -0.08 0.92 -1.56
C LEU A 15 0.79 0.19 -0.55
N ASP A 16 1.55 0.96 0.19
CA ASP A 16 2.25 0.56 1.40
C ASP A 16 2.24 1.71 2.41
N THR A 17 2.39 1.41 3.69
CA THR A 17 2.36 2.40 4.77
C THR A 17 3.49 2.19 5.77
N GLU A 18 4.21 3.27 6.09
CA GLU A 18 5.08 3.31 7.27
C GLU A 18 4.33 3.94 8.45
N THR A 19 4.50 3.36 9.63
CA THR A 19 3.68 3.70 10.79
C THR A 19 4.51 3.86 12.06
N THR A 20 3.96 4.52 13.08
CA THR A 20 4.62 4.67 14.39
C THR A 20 4.65 3.40 15.22
N GLY A 21 3.96 2.34 14.79
CA GLY A 21 3.84 1.06 15.49
C GLY A 21 2.88 0.12 14.80
N VAL A 22 2.38 -0.89 15.50
CA VAL A 22 1.57 -1.97 14.89
C VAL A 22 0.08 -1.92 15.23
N ASN A 23 -0.34 -0.99 16.05
CA ASN A 23 -1.74 -0.88 16.48
C ASN A 23 -2.46 0.23 15.71
N CYS A 24 -3.19 -0.13 14.65
CA CYS A 24 -3.90 0.81 13.77
C CYS A 24 -4.94 1.70 14.49
N LYS A 25 -5.37 1.35 15.73
CA LYS A 25 -6.29 2.17 16.53
C LYS A 25 -5.58 3.29 17.28
N SER A 26 -4.31 3.14 17.62
CA SER A 26 -3.55 4.09 18.44
C SER A 26 -2.32 4.66 17.76
N ASP A 27 -1.72 3.91 16.84
CA ASP A 27 -0.57 4.36 16.09
C ASP A 27 -0.99 5.16 14.85
N GLU A 28 -0.02 5.81 14.21
CA GLU A 28 -0.27 6.75 13.11
C GLU A 28 0.52 6.34 11.87
N ILE A 29 -0.06 6.58 10.69
CA ILE A 29 0.68 6.54 9.44
C ILE A 29 1.60 7.76 9.40
N ILE A 30 2.87 7.53 9.09
CA ILE A 30 3.92 8.56 8.92
C ILE A 30 4.42 8.68 7.49
N GLU A 31 4.18 7.65 6.66
CA GLU A 31 4.38 7.69 5.23
C GLU A 31 3.28 6.88 4.55
N LEU A 32 2.73 7.41 3.47
CA LEU A 32 1.76 6.74 2.62
C LEU A 32 2.22 6.82 1.19
N GLY A 33 2.70 5.68 0.66
CA GLY A 33 3.11 5.51 -0.73
C GLY A 33 2.07 4.73 -1.51
N PHE A 34 1.72 5.18 -2.71
CA PHE A 34 0.82 4.43 -3.57
C PHE A 34 1.04 4.70 -5.06
N LEU A 35 0.72 3.67 -5.83
CA LEU A 35 0.74 3.66 -7.29
C LEU A 35 -0.68 3.45 -7.78
N ARG A 36 -1.09 4.17 -8.81
CA ARG A 36 -2.35 3.91 -9.50
C ARG A 36 -2.06 3.56 -10.95
N LEU A 37 -2.59 2.42 -11.38
CA LEU A 37 -2.60 2.00 -12.78
C LEU A 37 -4.05 1.98 -13.27
N ASP A 38 -4.29 2.42 -14.49
CA ASP A 38 -5.58 2.31 -15.14
C ASP A 38 -5.54 1.41 -16.39
N ARG A 39 -6.72 1.19 -16.98
CA ARG A 39 -6.87 0.35 -18.18
C ARG A 39 -6.11 0.89 -19.40
N SER A 40 -5.81 2.19 -19.46
CA SER A 40 -5.05 2.79 -20.55
C SER A 40 -3.55 2.47 -20.47
N GLY A 41 -3.10 1.97 -19.32
CA GLY A 41 -1.70 1.77 -18.98
C GLY A 41 -1.05 3.02 -18.38
N GLU A 42 -1.84 4.07 -18.10
CA GLU A 42 -1.34 5.22 -17.35
C GLU A 42 -1.00 4.78 -15.92
N ARG A 43 0.19 5.20 -15.46
CA ARG A 43 0.68 4.95 -14.12
C ARG A 43 1.01 6.27 -13.45
N THR A 44 0.45 6.50 -12.30
CA THR A 44 0.81 7.59 -11.40
C THR A 44 1.42 7.02 -10.12
N GLU A 45 2.29 7.79 -9.49
CA GLU A 45 2.97 7.43 -8.26
C GLU A 45 2.93 8.63 -7.33
N GLU A 46 2.51 8.42 -6.09
CA GLU A 46 2.44 9.46 -5.07
C GLU A 46 3.02 8.92 -3.75
N ASP A 47 3.78 9.78 -3.06
CA ASP A 47 4.42 9.47 -1.78
C ASP A 47 4.31 10.66 -0.85
N TYR A 48 3.81 10.42 0.36
CA TYR A 48 3.53 11.45 1.35
C TYR A 48 4.12 11.10 2.71
N LEU A 49 5.16 11.83 3.12
CA LEU A 49 5.49 11.93 4.54
C LEU A 49 4.38 12.70 5.26
N ILE A 50 3.94 12.21 6.42
CA ILE A 50 2.79 12.74 7.16
C ILE A 50 3.24 13.20 8.53
N ARG A 51 2.87 14.42 8.91
CA ARG A 51 3.18 14.97 10.23
C ARG A 51 2.54 14.18 11.35
N LEU A 52 3.31 13.99 12.41
CA LEU A 52 2.77 13.43 13.67
C LEU A 52 1.74 14.37 14.28
N SER A 53 0.75 13.81 14.94
CA SER A 53 -0.17 14.57 15.78
C SER A 53 0.56 15.33 16.90
N PRO A 54 0.07 16.50 17.32
CA PRO A 54 0.67 17.26 18.42
C PRO A 54 0.91 16.39 19.67
N GLY A 55 2.12 16.47 20.22
CA GLY A 55 2.53 15.70 21.40
C GLY A 55 2.93 14.25 21.14
N ARG A 56 2.80 13.74 19.91
CA ARG A 56 3.33 12.44 19.53
C ARG A 56 4.83 12.52 19.27
N ARG A 57 5.50 11.39 19.49
CA ARG A 57 6.92 11.18 19.20
C ARG A 57 7.09 9.99 18.29
N LEU A 58 8.10 10.04 17.44
CA LEU A 58 8.48 8.90 16.61
C LEU A 58 9.32 7.92 17.45
N PRO A 59 8.89 6.66 17.64
CA PRO A 59 9.69 5.68 18.35
C PRO A 59 11.03 5.44 17.65
N PRO A 60 12.17 5.41 18.39
CA PRO A 60 13.49 5.22 17.79
C PRO A 60 13.62 3.97 16.92
N VAL A 61 12.90 2.90 17.28
CA VAL A 61 12.88 1.65 16.50
C VAL A 61 12.30 1.86 15.11
N ILE A 62 11.32 2.76 14.95
CA ILE A 62 10.73 3.08 13.64
C ILE A 62 11.76 3.81 12.77
N THR A 63 12.47 4.80 13.34
CA THR A 63 13.58 5.47 12.63
C THR A 63 14.66 4.47 12.19
N GLN A 64 14.99 3.50 13.04
CA GLN A 64 15.98 2.46 12.68
C GLN A 64 15.47 1.56 11.54
N LEU A 65 14.18 1.27 11.49
CA LEU A 65 13.57 0.41 10.48
C LEU A 65 13.40 1.13 9.14
N THR A 66 12.82 2.33 9.16
CA THR A 66 12.37 3.06 7.96
C THR A 66 13.36 4.13 7.47
N GLY A 67 14.29 4.53 8.34
CA GLY A 67 15.15 5.70 8.10
C GLY A 67 14.45 7.05 8.28
N ILE A 68 13.11 7.07 8.42
CA ILE A 68 12.34 8.29 8.62
C ILE A 68 12.67 8.91 9.98
N ARG A 69 12.88 10.22 10.01
CA ARG A 69 13.24 10.96 11.21
C ARG A 69 12.12 11.94 11.62
N GLU A 70 11.99 12.16 12.93
CA GLU A 70 10.97 13.07 13.47
C GLU A 70 11.12 14.51 12.94
N ASP A 71 12.35 14.99 12.78
CA ASP A 71 12.63 16.31 12.21
C ASP A 71 12.27 16.38 10.72
N GLU A 72 12.43 15.28 9.97
CA GLU A 72 11.99 15.17 8.58
C GLU A 72 10.47 15.25 8.47
N LEU A 73 9.74 14.52 9.32
CA LEU A 73 8.26 14.60 9.36
C LEU A 73 7.78 16.01 9.71
N PHE A 74 8.48 16.71 10.58
CA PHE A 74 8.13 18.09 10.96
C PHE A 74 8.37 19.08 9.81
N GLN A 75 9.49 18.94 9.09
CA GLN A 75 9.90 19.88 8.03
C GLN A 75 9.18 19.62 6.71
N ASN A 76 9.11 18.35 6.30
CA ASN A 76 8.68 17.94 4.96
C ASN A 76 7.32 17.24 4.95
N GLY A 77 6.84 16.77 6.12
CA GLY A 77 5.57 16.08 6.20
C GLY A 77 4.39 17.00 5.89
N VAL A 78 3.41 16.46 5.19
CA VAL A 78 2.13 17.14 4.93
C VAL A 78 1.16 16.94 6.08
N GLU A 79 0.09 17.73 6.12
CA GLU A 79 -1.03 17.49 7.02
C GLU A 79 -1.81 16.23 6.57
N LYS A 80 -2.46 15.58 7.51
CA LYS A 80 -3.16 14.29 7.27
C LYS A 80 -4.24 14.36 6.21
N ASP A 81 -4.97 15.47 6.14
CA ASP A 81 -6.01 15.71 5.15
C ASP A 81 -5.46 15.76 3.72
N VAL A 82 -4.27 16.33 3.52
CA VAL A 82 -3.62 16.40 2.20
C VAL A 82 -3.32 14.99 1.67
N ALA A 83 -2.71 14.12 2.48
CA ALA A 83 -2.43 12.74 2.08
C ALA A 83 -3.72 11.93 1.89
N ALA A 84 -4.71 12.14 2.76
CA ALA A 84 -6.02 11.48 2.65
C ALA A 84 -6.76 11.88 1.38
N GLU A 85 -6.79 13.17 1.04
CA GLU A 85 -7.42 13.66 -0.19
C GLU A 85 -6.73 13.12 -1.45
N ALA A 86 -5.40 13.03 -1.43
CA ALA A 86 -4.64 12.44 -2.53
C ALA A 86 -5.02 10.96 -2.73
N PHE A 87 -5.05 10.18 -1.64
CA PHE A 87 -5.48 8.79 -1.71
C PHE A 87 -6.95 8.65 -2.18
N VAL A 88 -7.86 9.46 -1.66
CA VAL A 88 -9.26 9.48 -2.09
C VAL A 88 -9.39 9.76 -3.59
N ARG A 89 -8.58 10.69 -4.13
CA ARG A 89 -8.53 10.95 -5.59
C ARG A 89 -8.04 9.74 -6.37
N SER A 90 -7.07 8.98 -5.85
CA SER A 90 -6.57 7.77 -6.53
C SER A 90 -7.65 6.70 -6.72
N LEU A 91 -8.69 6.70 -5.87
CA LEU A 91 -9.85 5.81 -5.97
C LEU A 91 -10.88 6.29 -7.01
N ALA A 92 -10.56 7.27 -7.87
CA ALA A 92 -11.47 7.71 -8.92
C ALA A 92 -11.85 6.55 -9.85
N GLY A 93 -13.16 6.47 -10.19
CA GLY A 93 -13.74 5.39 -10.99
C GLY A 93 -14.86 4.67 -10.23
N GLU A 94 -15.49 3.70 -10.89
CA GLU A 94 -16.61 2.95 -10.31
C GLU A 94 -16.15 1.73 -9.50
N LYS A 95 -15.06 1.09 -9.94
CA LYS A 95 -14.57 -0.17 -9.36
C LYS A 95 -13.05 -0.15 -9.17
N PRO A 96 -12.51 0.60 -8.20
CA PRO A 96 -11.10 0.53 -7.86
C PRO A 96 -10.78 -0.77 -7.11
N LEU A 97 -9.62 -1.37 -7.43
CA LEU A 97 -9.03 -2.46 -6.67
C LEU A 97 -7.83 -1.92 -5.87
N VAL A 98 -7.85 -2.09 -4.56
CA VAL A 98 -6.76 -1.67 -3.67
C VAL A 98 -5.96 -2.91 -3.26
N CYS A 99 -4.67 -2.87 -3.51
CA CYS A 99 -3.73 -3.95 -3.25
C CYS A 99 -2.64 -3.51 -2.27
N ALA A 100 -2.18 -4.41 -1.42
CA ALA A 100 -0.97 -4.20 -0.61
C ALA A 100 -0.28 -5.55 -0.37
N TYR A 101 0.99 -5.52 0.04
CA TYR A 101 1.69 -6.72 0.48
C TYR A 101 1.51 -6.89 1.99
N ASN A 102 0.77 -7.92 2.43
CA ASN A 102 0.21 -8.04 3.78
C ASN A 102 -0.92 -7.01 4.04
N ALA A 103 -1.87 -6.98 3.12
CA ALA A 103 -2.90 -5.95 3.02
C ALA A 103 -3.72 -5.74 4.30
N GLN A 104 -3.88 -6.75 5.15
CA GLN A 104 -4.58 -6.59 6.42
C GLN A 104 -3.96 -5.50 7.30
N PHE A 105 -2.64 -5.37 7.30
CA PHE A 105 -1.94 -4.34 8.06
C PHE A 105 -2.24 -2.95 7.51
N ASP A 106 -1.95 -2.72 6.24
CA ASP A 106 -2.09 -1.40 5.61
C ASP A 106 -3.54 -0.93 5.55
N LEU A 107 -4.46 -1.83 5.21
CA LEU A 107 -5.89 -1.50 5.14
C LEU A 107 -6.48 -1.17 6.51
N CYS A 108 -6.00 -1.81 7.59
CA CYS A 108 -6.43 -1.45 8.93
C CYS A 108 -5.98 -0.02 9.29
N PHE A 109 -4.73 0.32 9.02
CA PHE A 109 -4.22 1.67 9.24
C PHE A 109 -4.92 2.70 8.36
N LEU A 110 -5.08 2.42 7.08
CA LEU A 110 -5.76 3.28 6.12
C LEU A 110 -7.22 3.54 6.53
N PHE A 111 -7.96 2.49 6.94
CA PHE A 111 -9.32 2.64 7.42
C PHE A 111 -9.40 3.62 8.60
N TYR A 112 -8.60 3.43 9.66
CA TYR A 112 -8.62 4.32 10.81
C TYR A 112 -8.10 5.72 10.49
N PHE A 113 -7.16 5.84 9.57
CA PHE A 113 -6.66 7.13 9.07
C PHE A 113 -7.79 7.92 8.41
N LEU A 114 -8.48 7.34 7.44
CA LEU A 114 -9.60 7.96 6.74
C LEU A 114 -10.82 8.17 7.66
N HIS A 115 -11.10 7.23 8.57
CA HIS A 115 -12.20 7.33 9.52
C HIS A 115 -12.07 8.55 10.46
N ARG A 116 -10.87 8.81 10.98
CA ARG A 116 -10.60 9.99 11.81
C ARG A 116 -10.82 11.31 11.07
N LEU A 117 -10.73 11.28 9.75
CA LEU A 117 -10.96 12.43 8.86
C LEU A 117 -12.39 12.46 8.28
N GLY A 118 -13.22 11.47 8.61
CA GLY A 118 -14.61 11.38 8.15
C GLY A 118 -14.79 11.04 6.68
N CYS A 119 -13.79 10.43 6.03
CA CYS A 119 -13.81 10.08 4.61
C CYS A 119 -13.68 8.58 4.31
N ASP A 120 -13.77 7.71 5.31
CA ASP A 120 -13.68 6.25 5.17
C ASP A 120 -14.78 5.62 4.29
N GLY A 121 -15.89 6.31 4.10
CA GLY A 121 -16.97 5.85 3.22
C GLY A 121 -16.55 5.60 1.77
N VAL A 122 -15.45 6.19 1.32
CA VAL A 122 -14.89 5.96 -0.04
C VAL A 122 -14.42 4.53 -0.23
N LEU A 123 -14.02 3.84 0.84
CA LEU A 123 -13.56 2.45 0.77
C LEU A 123 -14.67 1.45 0.46
N GLN A 124 -15.95 1.83 0.62
CA GLN A 124 -17.10 0.95 0.37
C GLN A 124 -17.22 0.53 -1.10
N LYS A 125 -16.71 1.33 -2.04
CA LYS A 125 -16.71 1.00 -3.46
C LYS A 125 -15.48 0.20 -3.92
N ALA A 126 -14.43 0.16 -3.11
CA ALA A 126 -13.20 -0.54 -3.41
C ALA A 126 -13.33 -2.04 -3.12
N GLN A 127 -12.59 -2.83 -3.88
CA GLN A 127 -12.27 -4.20 -3.50
C GLN A 127 -10.80 -4.31 -3.15
N PHE A 128 -10.42 -5.39 -2.49
CA PHE A 128 -9.11 -5.48 -1.86
C PHE A 128 -8.40 -6.76 -2.24
N LEU A 129 -7.08 -6.69 -2.40
CA LEU A 129 -6.24 -7.82 -2.73
C LEU A 129 -5.00 -7.85 -1.85
N ASP A 130 -4.78 -8.96 -1.13
CA ASP A 130 -3.52 -9.21 -0.45
C ASP A 130 -2.55 -9.95 -1.37
N ILE A 131 -1.50 -9.25 -1.83
CA ILE A 131 -0.47 -9.81 -2.70
C ILE A 131 0.29 -10.94 -1.98
N MET A 132 0.49 -10.82 -0.66
CA MET A 132 1.13 -11.88 0.13
C MET A 132 0.29 -13.16 0.18
N ALA A 133 -1.05 -13.07 0.13
CA ALA A 133 -1.92 -14.25 0.10
C ALA A 133 -1.69 -15.08 -1.17
N ILE A 134 -1.50 -14.42 -2.32
CA ILE A 134 -1.15 -15.09 -3.58
C ILE A 134 0.23 -15.76 -3.47
N TYR A 135 1.20 -15.02 -2.90
CA TYR A 135 2.55 -15.56 -2.73
C TYR A 135 2.58 -16.80 -1.85
N LYS A 136 1.83 -16.78 -0.73
CA LYS A 136 1.68 -17.92 0.20
C LYS A 136 1.08 -19.16 -0.46
N ASP A 137 0.16 -18.99 -1.40
CA ASP A 137 -0.44 -20.11 -2.14
C ASP A 137 0.53 -20.72 -3.18
N ARG A 138 1.52 -19.94 -3.62
CA ARG A 138 2.41 -20.34 -4.72
C ARG A 138 3.83 -20.71 -4.32
N ARG A 139 4.25 -20.34 -3.12
CA ARG A 139 5.64 -20.52 -2.63
C ARG A 139 5.65 -20.91 -1.16
N ASP A 140 6.69 -21.65 -0.79
CA ASP A 140 6.95 -22.00 0.60
C ASP A 140 7.47 -20.80 1.40
N TYR A 141 7.37 -20.90 2.73
CA TYR A 141 7.96 -19.93 3.66
C TYR A 141 9.48 -19.76 3.40
N PRO A 142 10.03 -18.54 3.52
CA PRO A 142 9.46 -17.32 4.12
C PRO A 142 8.66 -16.44 3.11
N HIS A 143 7.73 -15.60 3.65
CA HIS A 143 6.78 -14.84 2.84
C HIS A 143 6.91 -13.32 2.99
N LYS A 144 8.10 -12.79 3.32
CA LYS A 144 8.35 -11.35 3.30
C LYS A 144 8.40 -10.82 1.86
N LEU A 145 8.16 -9.53 1.67
CA LEU A 145 8.23 -8.89 0.35
C LEU A 145 9.59 -9.11 -0.34
N CYS A 146 10.71 -8.97 0.40
CA CYS A 146 12.04 -9.25 -0.15
C CYS A 146 12.20 -10.69 -0.68
N ASN A 147 11.56 -11.68 -0.03
CA ASN A 147 11.59 -13.05 -0.51
C ASN A 147 10.76 -13.24 -1.78
N ALA A 148 9.64 -12.52 -1.91
CA ALA A 148 8.84 -12.53 -3.12
C ALA A 148 9.58 -11.87 -4.29
N VAL A 149 10.22 -10.72 -4.06
CA VAL A 149 11.08 -10.04 -5.04
C VAL A 149 12.18 -10.98 -5.55
N GLU A 150 12.91 -11.62 -4.64
CA GLU A 150 13.96 -12.59 -4.98
C GLU A 150 13.40 -13.80 -5.76
N SER A 151 12.31 -14.39 -5.24
CA SER A 151 11.70 -15.60 -5.82
C SER A 151 11.18 -15.41 -7.25
N TYR A 152 10.67 -14.21 -7.55
CA TYR A 152 10.18 -13.86 -8.88
C TYR A 152 11.24 -13.20 -9.76
N GLY A 153 12.41 -12.89 -9.21
CA GLY A 153 13.52 -12.25 -9.94
C GLY A 153 13.12 -10.90 -10.53
N VAL A 154 12.30 -10.14 -9.81
CA VAL A 154 11.84 -8.82 -10.25
C VAL A 154 12.73 -7.73 -9.68
N ASP A 155 12.81 -6.61 -10.40
CA ASP A 155 13.47 -5.42 -9.90
C ASP A 155 12.59 -4.76 -8.84
N GLY A 156 13.06 -4.72 -7.61
CA GLY A 156 12.35 -4.11 -6.50
C GLY A 156 13.30 -3.88 -5.33
N VAL A 157 13.21 -2.71 -4.73
CA VAL A 157 13.95 -2.36 -3.52
C VAL A 157 12.97 -2.40 -2.37
N ASN A 158 13.15 -3.32 -1.44
CA ASN A 158 12.46 -3.29 -0.16
C ASN A 158 13.32 -2.46 0.80
N SER A 159 13.09 -1.15 0.80
CA SER A 159 13.89 -0.15 1.52
C SER A 159 13.25 0.29 2.82
N HIS A 160 12.06 -0.21 3.14
CA HIS A 160 11.18 0.33 4.19
C HIS A 160 10.86 1.81 3.97
N ARG A 161 10.62 2.16 2.70
CA ARG A 161 10.00 3.39 2.25
C ARG A 161 8.74 3.01 1.49
N ALA A 162 7.62 3.64 1.84
CA ALA A 162 6.30 3.18 1.40
C ALA A 162 6.17 3.10 -0.13
N VAL A 163 6.66 4.09 -0.86
CA VAL A 163 6.57 4.06 -2.32
C VAL A 163 7.46 3.00 -2.97
N ASP A 164 8.65 2.74 -2.41
CA ASP A 164 9.56 1.71 -2.92
C ASP A 164 8.95 0.31 -2.69
N ASP A 165 8.39 0.08 -1.51
CA ASP A 165 7.76 -1.19 -1.15
C ASP A 165 6.47 -1.42 -1.94
N ALA A 166 5.66 -0.37 -2.20
CA ALA A 166 4.52 -0.43 -3.11
C ALA A 166 4.95 -0.76 -4.56
N ASN A 167 6.06 -0.19 -5.04
CA ASN A 167 6.64 -0.51 -6.34
C ASN A 167 7.08 -1.98 -6.42
N ALA A 168 7.82 -2.45 -5.43
CA ALA A 168 8.25 -3.84 -5.34
C ALA A 168 7.05 -4.81 -5.31
N ALA A 169 6.02 -4.48 -4.54
CA ALA A 169 4.78 -5.25 -4.48
C ALA A 169 4.05 -5.31 -5.82
N LEU A 170 4.01 -4.20 -6.58
CA LEU A 170 3.45 -4.16 -7.93
C LEU A 170 4.24 -5.08 -8.89
N GLU A 171 5.56 -5.03 -8.89
CA GLU A 171 6.38 -5.87 -9.77
C GLU A 171 6.19 -7.36 -9.45
N VAL A 172 6.07 -7.72 -8.16
CA VAL A 172 5.72 -9.07 -7.74
C VAL A 172 4.32 -9.46 -8.25
N LEU A 173 3.31 -8.60 -8.12
CA LEU A 173 1.95 -8.85 -8.62
C LEU A 173 1.94 -9.06 -10.14
N LEU A 174 2.68 -8.25 -10.90
CA LEU A 174 2.84 -8.39 -12.34
C LEU A 174 3.50 -9.72 -12.72
N ALA A 175 4.50 -10.17 -11.96
CA ALA A 175 5.16 -11.45 -12.17
C ALA A 175 4.22 -12.63 -11.87
N MET A 176 3.43 -12.52 -10.79
CA MET A 176 2.40 -13.51 -10.45
C MET A 176 1.32 -13.63 -11.51
N GLU A 177 0.88 -12.50 -12.10
CA GLU A 177 -0.08 -12.51 -13.20
C GLU A 177 0.49 -13.22 -14.43
N ARG A 178 1.77 -12.96 -14.77
CA ARG A 178 2.46 -13.66 -15.88
C ARG A 178 2.64 -15.16 -15.65
N GLU A 179 2.90 -15.56 -14.41
CA GLU A 179 3.06 -16.96 -14.04
C GLU A 179 1.73 -17.73 -14.18
N ARG A 180 0.65 -17.15 -13.64
CA ARG A 180 -0.68 -17.75 -13.63
C ARG A 180 -1.73 -16.66 -13.46
N GLY A 181 -2.46 -16.37 -14.52
CA GLY A 181 -3.45 -15.28 -14.58
C GLY A 181 -4.76 -15.61 -13.84
N ASP A 182 -4.69 -16.07 -12.59
CA ASP A 182 -5.83 -16.43 -11.74
C ASP A 182 -5.92 -15.55 -10.48
N ILE A 183 -5.43 -14.31 -10.59
CA ILE A 183 -5.34 -13.36 -9.48
C ILE A 183 -6.71 -13.04 -8.89
N GLU A 184 -7.76 -12.99 -9.71
CA GLU A 184 -9.12 -12.63 -9.32
C GLU A 184 -9.69 -13.52 -8.20
N ARG A 185 -9.22 -14.77 -8.08
CA ARG A 185 -9.68 -15.69 -7.03
C ARG A 185 -9.24 -15.32 -5.62
N TYR A 186 -8.29 -14.39 -5.48
CA TYR A 186 -7.77 -13.93 -4.18
C TYR A 186 -8.39 -12.60 -3.72
N ILE A 187 -9.30 -12.03 -4.51
CA ILE A 187 -9.92 -10.74 -4.17
C ILE A 187 -10.84 -10.91 -2.96
N ASN A 188 -10.69 -10.01 -1.98
CA ASN A 188 -11.37 -10.01 -0.69
C ASN A 188 -11.14 -11.29 0.16
N LEU A 189 -10.04 -12.00 -0.07
CA LEU A 189 -9.58 -13.08 0.80
C LEU A 189 -8.52 -12.53 1.78
N PHE A 190 -8.86 -12.43 3.08
CA PHE A 190 -7.98 -11.96 4.17
C PHE A 190 -7.95 -12.97 5.30
#